data_86100d890d51dbbeaa00867e04eb2967
#
_entry.id   86100d890d51dbbeaa00867e04eb2967
#
_cell.length_a   1.000
_cell.length_b   1.000
_cell.length_c   1.000
_cell.angle_alpha   90.00
_cell.angle_beta   90.00
_cell.angle_gamma   90.00
#
_symmetry.space_group_name_H-M   'P 1'
#
loop_
_entity.id
_entity.type
_entity.pdbx_description
1 polymer ?
#
loop_
_entity_poly.entity_id
_entity_poly.type
_entity_poly.pdbx_seq_one_letter_code
_entity_poly.pdbx_strand_id
1 'polypeptide(L)'
;VAFSLYLGLRSDKEIQIEPGTSKAILYLDPTTKIELGNSKEFEWIRLNRLDMVAEKQGILDYHQTSSRQDIHQNNLLETPRGGEYRVILEDGTRIHLNSQSTLSYPVCFEADNRTVELTGEAYFEVAKDPKRPFMVKVNGVTVRQYGTKFSINARSPQNTMIVLEEGSIGMISPDEDVRMLN
;
A
#
# COMPACT_ATOMS: atom_id res chain seq x y z
N VAL A 1 55.36 17.13 35.58
CA VAL A 1 54.25 16.18 35.45
C VAL A 1 53.19 16.89 34.64
N ALA A 2 53.04 16.54 33.33
CA ALA A 2 52.05 17.12 32.42
C ALA A 2 50.79 16.24 32.42
N PHE A 3 49.66 16.78 32.84
CA PHE A 3 48.34 16.14 32.69
C PHE A 3 47.75 16.52 31.31
N SER A 4 47.64 15.52 30.44
CA SER A 4 46.94 15.66 29.15
C SER A 4 45.46 15.35 29.37
N LEU A 5 44.59 16.36 29.24
CA LEU A 5 43.13 16.21 29.28
C LEU A 5 42.65 15.86 27.88
N TYR A 6 42.23 14.60 27.67
CA TYR A 6 41.63 14.16 26.43
C TYR A 6 40.11 14.45 26.49
N LEU A 7 39.67 15.55 25.89
CA LEU A 7 38.25 15.81 25.67
C LEU A 7 37.84 15.07 24.42
N GLY A 8 37.21 13.91 24.61
CA GLY A 8 36.50 13.19 23.52
C GLY A 8 35.23 13.93 23.12
N LEU A 9 35.27 14.68 22.03
CA LEU A 9 34.07 15.21 21.39
C LEU A 9 33.27 14.04 20.84
N ARG A 10 32.23 13.58 21.54
CA ARG A 10 31.19 12.76 20.94
C ARG A 10 30.44 13.66 19.95
N SER A 11 30.66 13.43 18.67
CA SER A 11 29.79 13.94 17.62
C SER A 11 28.50 13.12 17.68
N ASP A 12 27.50 13.64 18.36
CA ASP A 12 26.14 13.18 18.21
C ASP A 12 25.71 13.56 16.79
N LYS A 13 25.81 12.60 15.87
CA LYS A 13 25.18 12.75 14.58
C LYS A 13 23.66 12.78 14.84
N GLU A 14 23.07 13.96 14.80
CA GLU A 14 21.62 14.09 14.66
C GLU A 14 21.18 13.24 13.47
N ILE A 15 20.40 12.21 13.75
CA ILE A 15 19.74 11.43 12.71
C ILE A 15 18.66 12.35 12.15
N GLN A 16 18.95 13.04 11.06
CA GLN A 16 17.94 13.76 10.30
C GLN A 16 17.03 12.69 9.65
N ILE A 17 15.81 12.60 10.16
CA ILE A 17 14.75 11.81 9.54
C ILE A 17 14.24 12.63 8.35
N GLU A 18 14.69 12.29 7.15
CA GLU A 18 14.14 12.90 5.94
C GLU A 18 12.71 12.37 5.72
N PRO A 19 11.78 13.23 5.25
CA PRO A 19 10.45 12.78 4.84
C PRO A 19 10.55 11.70 3.77
N GLY A 20 9.58 10.78 3.74
CA GLY A 20 9.47 9.78 2.68
C GLY A 20 9.42 10.44 1.31
N THR A 21 10.04 9.82 0.31
CA THR A 21 10.00 10.28 -1.07
C THR A 21 9.00 9.45 -1.85
N SER A 22 8.27 10.07 -2.79
CA SER A 22 7.33 9.36 -3.67
C SER A 22 8.10 8.45 -4.64
N LYS A 23 8.45 7.24 -4.17
CA LYS A 23 9.16 6.21 -4.92
C LYS A 23 8.52 4.86 -4.70
N ALA A 24 8.24 4.16 -5.79
CA ALA A 24 7.75 2.79 -5.77
C ALA A 24 8.18 2.04 -7.02
N ILE A 25 8.08 0.72 -7.00
CA ILE A 25 8.25 -0.16 -8.14
C ILE A 25 6.91 -0.84 -8.38
N LEU A 26 6.40 -0.69 -9.60
CA LEU A 26 5.18 -1.37 -10.05
C LEU A 26 5.58 -2.59 -10.89
N TYR A 27 5.14 -3.76 -10.48
CA TYR A 27 5.26 -4.99 -11.25
C TYR A 27 3.91 -5.29 -11.91
N LEU A 28 3.88 -5.31 -13.23
CA LEU A 28 2.71 -5.66 -14.03
C LEU A 28 2.59 -7.18 -14.23
N ASP A 29 3.74 -7.84 -14.27
CA ASP A 29 3.91 -9.30 -14.35
C ASP A 29 5.31 -9.66 -13.80
N PRO A 30 5.69 -10.94 -13.63
CA PRO A 30 6.98 -11.33 -13.07
C PRO A 30 8.22 -10.81 -13.80
N THR A 31 8.07 -10.37 -15.05
CA THR A 31 9.16 -9.91 -15.93
C THR A 31 9.16 -8.40 -16.18
N THR A 32 8.00 -7.75 -16.00
CA THR A 32 7.81 -6.34 -16.33
C THR A 32 7.67 -5.50 -15.07
N LYS A 33 8.69 -4.71 -14.77
CA LYS A 33 8.70 -3.76 -13.63
C LYS A 33 8.93 -2.35 -14.12
N ILE A 34 8.38 -1.39 -13.39
CA ILE A 34 8.41 0.04 -13.70
C ILE A 34 8.74 0.81 -12.43
N GLU A 35 9.76 1.65 -12.47
CA GLU A 35 10.11 2.54 -11.38
C GLU A 35 9.23 3.79 -11.43
N LEU A 36 8.39 3.97 -10.42
CA LEU A 36 7.51 5.12 -10.30
C LEU A 36 8.23 6.29 -9.63
N GLY A 37 7.80 7.52 -9.95
CA GLY A 37 8.46 8.74 -9.50
C GLY A 37 9.49 9.27 -10.49
N ASN A 38 9.70 8.59 -11.62
CA ASN A 38 10.54 9.04 -12.73
C ASN A 38 9.66 9.26 -13.97
N SER A 39 9.55 10.50 -14.44
CA SER A 39 8.64 10.90 -15.53
C SER A 39 8.86 10.19 -16.87
N LYS A 40 10.06 9.64 -17.11
CA LYS A 40 10.37 8.95 -18.39
C LYS A 40 9.81 7.54 -18.48
N GLU A 41 9.78 6.81 -17.37
CA GLU A 41 9.25 5.43 -17.34
C GLU A 41 7.73 5.43 -17.40
N PHE A 42 7.12 6.45 -16.84
CA PHE A 42 5.68 6.64 -16.90
C PHE A 42 5.15 6.92 -18.31
N GLU A 43 5.88 7.66 -19.13
CA GLU A 43 5.55 7.84 -20.55
C GLU A 43 5.47 6.49 -21.28
N TRP A 44 6.33 5.54 -20.93
CA TRP A 44 6.34 4.20 -21.51
C TRP A 44 5.07 3.40 -21.14
N ILE A 45 4.62 3.45 -19.89
CA ILE A 45 3.36 2.83 -19.45
C ILE A 45 2.21 3.39 -20.26
N ARG A 46 2.10 4.70 -20.37
CA ARG A 46 1.06 5.40 -21.11
C ARG A 46 0.99 5.00 -22.57
N LEU A 47 2.11 4.68 -23.20
CA LEU A 47 2.17 4.32 -24.61
C LEU A 47 1.85 2.84 -24.90
N ASN A 48 2.04 1.95 -23.95
CA ASN A 48 2.03 0.51 -24.23
C ASN A 48 0.85 -0.29 -23.63
N ARG A 49 0.11 0.24 -22.62
CA ARG A 49 -0.99 -0.51 -21.97
C ARG A 49 -2.07 0.37 -21.29
N LEU A 50 -2.34 1.56 -21.72
CA LEU A 50 -2.47 2.71 -20.88
C LEU A 50 -3.78 3.45 -20.89
N ASP A 51 -4.81 2.82 -21.29
CA ASP A 51 -6.14 3.30 -20.95
C ASP A 51 -6.48 3.05 -19.45
N MET A 52 -5.50 2.52 -18.69
CA MET A 52 -5.79 1.90 -17.39
C MET A 52 -5.16 2.58 -16.18
N VAL A 53 -4.16 3.42 -16.37
CA VAL A 53 -3.43 3.98 -15.24
C VAL A 53 -2.98 5.41 -15.54
N ALA A 54 -3.31 6.33 -14.66
CA ALA A 54 -2.74 7.67 -14.67
C ALA A 54 -1.82 7.85 -13.46
N GLU A 55 -0.59 8.30 -13.67
CA GLU A 55 0.24 8.81 -12.58
C GLU A 55 0.19 10.33 -12.59
N LYS A 56 -0.14 10.90 -11.48
CA LYS A 56 -0.07 12.34 -11.28
C LYS A 56 0.44 12.63 -9.88
N GLN A 57 1.59 13.30 -9.80
CA GLN A 57 2.13 13.75 -8.51
C GLN A 57 2.35 12.63 -7.47
N GLY A 58 2.89 11.47 -7.89
CA GLY A 58 3.14 10.35 -6.99
C GLY A 58 1.87 9.56 -6.59
N ILE A 59 0.85 9.59 -7.43
CA ILE A 59 -0.39 8.83 -7.28
C ILE A 59 -0.60 7.98 -8.51
N LEU A 60 -0.73 6.67 -8.32
CA LEU A 60 -1.13 5.72 -9.34
C LEU A 60 -2.65 5.59 -9.31
N ASP A 61 -3.34 5.97 -10.38
CA ASP A 61 -4.81 6.05 -10.41
C ASP A 61 -5.41 5.07 -11.42
N TYR A 62 -6.19 4.09 -10.92
CA TYR A 62 -6.94 3.11 -11.72
C TYR A 62 -8.42 3.44 -11.85
N HIS A 63 -8.91 4.50 -11.20
CA HIS A 63 -10.35 4.80 -11.15
C HIS A 63 -10.98 5.09 -12.52
N GLN A 64 -10.20 5.51 -13.50
CA GLN A 64 -10.67 5.78 -14.86
C GLN A 64 -10.76 4.53 -15.75
N THR A 65 -10.45 3.39 -15.20
CA THR A 65 -10.33 2.11 -15.92
C THR A 65 -11.66 1.38 -16.14
N SER A 66 -12.75 1.92 -15.67
CA SER A 66 -14.06 1.29 -15.52
C SER A 66 -14.72 0.66 -16.78
N SER A 67 -14.01 0.58 -17.89
CA SER A 67 -14.53 0.04 -19.16
C SER A 67 -14.10 -1.40 -19.49
N ARG A 68 -13.28 -2.06 -18.67
CA ARG A 68 -12.72 -3.38 -19.03
C ARG A 68 -12.86 -4.40 -17.90
N GLN A 69 -14.02 -5.02 -17.81
CA GLN A 69 -14.33 -6.11 -16.86
C GLN A 69 -13.56 -7.41 -17.08
N ASP A 70 -12.77 -7.51 -18.17
CA ASP A 70 -12.11 -8.77 -18.57
C ASP A 70 -10.63 -8.84 -18.19
N ILE A 71 -10.12 -7.91 -17.37
CA ILE A 71 -8.69 -7.89 -17.01
C ILE A 71 -8.47 -8.58 -15.67
N HIS A 72 -8.19 -9.87 -15.71
CA HIS A 72 -7.78 -10.69 -14.55
C HIS A 72 -6.26 -10.57 -14.26
N GLN A 73 -5.72 -9.35 -14.24
CA GLN A 73 -4.32 -9.12 -13.96
C GLN A 73 -4.14 -8.58 -12.55
N ASN A 74 -3.24 -9.19 -11.80
CA ASN A 74 -2.78 -8.66 -10.52
C ASN A 74 -1.50 -7.86 -10.73
N ASN A 75 -1.45 -6.70 -10.11
CA ASN A 75 -0.27 -5.87 -10.01
C ASN A 75 0.32 -5.96 -8.60
N LEU A 76 1.62 -5.76 -8.49
CA LEU A 76 2.32 -5.62 -7.22
C LEU A 76 2.97 -4.24 -7.16
N LEU A 77 2.65 -3.47 -6.13
CA LEU A 77 3.29 -2.19 -5.84
C LEU A 77 4.21 -2.36 -4.64
N GLU A 78 5.48 -2.02 -4.79
CA GLU A 78 6.51 -2.12 -3.76
C GLU A 78 7.11 -0.75 -3.47
N THR A 79 7.19 -0.37 -2.20
CA THR A 79 7.88 0.83 -1.74
C THR A 79 9.23 0.45 -1.14
N PRO A 80 10.35 1.02 -1.62
CA PRO A 80 11.66 0.80 -1.05
C PRO A 80 11.83 1.49 0.30
N ARG A 81 12.95 1.29 0.93
CA ARG A 81 13.32 2.02 2.15
C ARG A 81 13.33 3.54 1.91
N GLY A 82 12.61 4.29 2.74
CA GLY A 82 12.44 5.74 2.61
C GLY A 82 11.49 6.16 1.46
N GLY A 83 10.88 5.19 0.75
CA GLY A 83 9.85 5.42 -0.24
C GLY A 83 8.45 5.36 0.39
N GLU A 84 7.52 6.10 -0.17
CA GLU A 84 6.08 5.98 0.08
C GLU A 84 5.35 6.20 -1.23
N TYR A 85 4.16 5.62 -1.37
CA TYR A 85 3.40 5.79 -2.60
C TYR A 85 1.90 5.69 -2.38
N ARG A 86 1.13 6.36 -3.26
CA ARG A 86 -0.33 6.32 -3.21
C ARG A 86 -0.88 5.60 -4.41
N VAL A 87 -1.91 4.81 -4.19
CA VAL A 87 -2.67 4.17 -5.27
C VAL A 87 -4.16 4.39 -5.05
N ILE A 88 -4.87 4.69 -6.13
CA ILE A 88 -6.33 4.73 -6.18
C ILE A 88 -6.76 3.52 -7.01
N LEU A 89 -7.47 2.60 -6.40
CA LEU A 89 -7.96 1.39 -7.05
C LEU A 89 -9.19 1.68 -7.94
N GLU A 90 -9.61 0.73 -8.74
CA GLU A 90 -10.69 0.91 -9.71
C GLU A 90 -12.03 1.30 -9.06
N ASP A 91 -12.27 0.82 -7.83
CA ASP A 91 -13.45 1.14 -7.02
C ASP A 91 -13.41 2.53 -6.35
N GLY A 92 -12.29 3.27 -6.51
CA GLY A 92 -12.04 4.55 -5.87
C GLY A 92 -11.43 4.46 -4.47
N THR A 93 -11.14 3.26 -3.98
CA THR A 93 -10.40 3.06 -2.73
C THR A 93 -9.00 3.66 -2.84
N ARG A 94 -8.62 4.46 -1.85
CA ARG A 94 -7.30 5.11 -1.77
C ARG A 94 -6.43 4.38 -0.75
N ILE A 95 -5.22 4.06 -1.14
CA ILE A 95 -4.25 3.39 -0.28
C ILE A 95 -2.96 4.19 -0.28
N HIS A 96 -2.45 4.51 0.91
CA HIS A 96 -1.13 5.09 1.10
C HIS A 96 -0.21 4.00 1.64
N LEU A 97 0.69 3.53 0.80
CA LEU A 97 1.67 2.51 1.12
C LEU A 97 2.90 3.17 1.73
N ASN A 98 3.24 2.77 2.95
CA ASN A 98 4.39 3.30 3.69
C ASN A 98 5.69 2.60 3.25
N SER A 99 6.83 3.07 3.73
CA SER A 99 8.17 2.54 3.42
C SER A 99 8.29 1.03 3.67
N GLN A 100 9.04 0.34 2.80
CA GLN A 100 9.30 -1.11 2.90
C GLN A 100 8.02 -1.94 3.00
N SER A 101 7.08 -1.68 2.10
CA SER A 101 5.78 -2.34 2.08
C SER A 101 5.45 -2.79 0.66
N THR A 102 4.63 -3.82 0.55
CA THR A 102 4.13 -4.32 -0.72
C THR A 102 2.62 -4.46 -0.69
N LEU A 103 1.99 -4.12 -1.80
CA LEU A 103 0.56 -4.26 -2.01
C LEU A 103 0.31 -5.04 -3.30
N SER A 104 -0.32 -6.20 -3.21
CA SER A 104 -0.83 -6.95 -4.36
C SER A 104 -2.31 -6.69 -4.53
N TYR A 105 -2.74 -6.34 -5.73
CA TYR A 105 -4.13 -5.98 -6.02
C TYR A 105 -4.48 -6.29 -7.47
N PRO A 106 -5.73 -6.66 -7.77
CA PRO A 106 -6.20 -6.83 -9.15
C PRO A 106 -6.41 -5.45 -9.80
N VAL A 107 -6.18 -5.35 -11.10
CA VAL A 107 -6.49 -4.15 -11.89
C VAL A 107 -7.99 -3.85 -11.85
N CYS A 108 -8.83 -4.89 -11.92
CA CYS A 108 -10.28 -4.83 -11.73
C CYS A 108 -10.70 -5.85 -10.68
N PHE A 109 -11.58 -5.44 -9.77
CA PHE A 109 -12.13 -6.36 -8.77
C PHE A 109 -13.20 -7.28 -9.36
N GLU A 110 -13.40 -8.42 -8.71
CA GLU A 110 -14.47 -9.34 -9.04
C GLU A 110 -15.86 -8.78 -8.64
N ALA A 111 -16.90 -9.45 -9.13
CA ALA A 111 -18.28 -8.97 -8.94
C ALA A 111 -18.75 -9.03 -7.49
N ASP A 112 -18.20 -9.90 -6.66
CA ASP A 112 -18.67 -10.23 -5.31
C ASP A 112 -17.72 -9.78 -4.19
N ASN A 113 -16.46 -9.47 -4.51
CA ASN A 113 -15.48 -9.08 -3.49
C ASN A 113 -14.39 -8.14 -4.03
N ARG A 114 -13.71 -7.45 -3.12
CA ARG A 114 -12.60 -6.55 -3.39
C ARG A 114 -11.42 -6.95 -2.49
N THR A 115 -10.56 -7.82 -2.99
CA THR A 115 -9.47 -8.38 -2.18
C THR A 115 -8.12 -7.82 -2.60
N VAL A 116 -7.31 -7.41 -1.61
CA VAL A 116 -5.91 -7.02 -1.76
C VAL A 116 -5.06 -7.77 -0.73
N GLU A 117 -3.74 -7.86 -0.99
CA GLU A 117 -2.79 -8.47 -0.05
C GLU A 117 -1.73 -7.44 0.33
N LEU A 118 -1.47 -7.29 1.63
CA LEU A 118 -0.52 -6.33 2.20
C LEU A 118 0.61 -7.05 2.92
N THR A 119 1.84 -6.59 2.68
CA THR A 119 2.98 -6.84 3.57
C THR A 119 3.55 -5.48 3.98
N GLY A 120 3.88 -5.30 5.26
CA GLY A 120 4.40 -4.04 5.78
C GLY A 120 3.31 -3.13 6.34
N GLU A 121 3.23 -1.88 5.90
CA GLU A 121 2.36 -0.88 6.51
C GLU A 121 1.65 -0.03 5.46
N ALA A 122 0.34 0.14 5.63
CA ALA A 122 -0.47 0.98 4.77
C ALA A 122 -1.65 1.63 5.50
N TYR A 123 -2.08 2.78 5.00
CA TYR A 123 -3.31 3.46 5.35
C TYR A 123 -4.34 3.30 4.23
N PHE A 124 -5.59 3.03 4.61
CA PHE A 124 -6.69 2.75 3.70
C PHE A 124 -7.84 3.72 3.91
N GLU A 125 -8.29 4.35 2.84
CA GLU A 125 -9.59 5.04 2.74
C GLU A 125 -10.46 4.27 1.76
N VAL A 126 -11.30 3.37 2.26
CA VAL A 126 -12.01 2.46 1.40
C VAL A 126 -13.33 3.05 0.91
N ALA A 127 -13.54 2.97 -0.39
CA ALA A 127 -14.79 3.37 -1.02
C ALA A 127 -15.96 2.55 -0.47
N LYS A 128 -17.07 3.25 -0.10
CA LYS A 128 -18.27 2.60 0.43
C LYS A 128 -18.95 1.76 -0.63
N ASP A 129 -19.03 0.46 -0.39
CA ASP A 129 -19.81 -0.48 -1.19
C ASP A 129 -20.40 -1.56 -0.27
N PRO A 130 -21.68 -1.42 0.14
CA PRO A 130 -22.32 -2.35 1.06
C PRO A 130 -22.58 -3.74 0.44
N LYS A 131 -22.47 -3.88 -0.88
CA LYS A 131 -22.70 -5.15 -1.58
C LYS A 131 -21.44 -5.99 -1.72
N ARG A 132 -20.29 -5.34 -1.87
CA ARG A 132 -18.99 -5.99 -2.05
C ARG A 132 -18.06 -5.65 -0.89
N PRO A 133 -17.76 -6.58 0.01
CA PRO A 133 -16.79 -6.33 1.08
C PRO A 133 -15.41 -6.04 0.49
N PHE A 134 -14.66 -5.14 1.15
CA PHE A 134 -13.24 -4.96 0.89
C PHE A 134 -12.45 -5.81 1.88
N MET A 135 -11.54 -6.62 1.39
CA MET A 135 -10.76 -7.57 2.18
C MET A 135 -9.27 -7.30 2.02
N VAL A 136 -8.57 -7.15 3.14
CA VAL A 136 -7.11 -7.07 3.18
C VAL A 136 -6.56 -8.33 3.80
N LYS A 137 -5.87 -9.14 3.02
CA LYS A 137 -5.11 -10.29 3.50
C LYS A 137 -3.75 -9.83 4.02
N VAL A 138 -3.41 -10.18 5.24
CA VAL A 138 -2.18 -9.74 5.90
C VAL A 138 -1.77 -10.73 6.99
N ASN A 139 -0.53 -11.23 6.97
CA ASN A 139 0.01 -12.16 7.99
C ASN A 139 -0.94 -13.31 8.38
N GLY A 140 -1.63 -13.93 7.41
CA GLY A 140 -2.58 -15.02 7.64
C GLY A 140 -3.96 -14.60 8.17
N VAL A 141 -4.20 -13.31 8.40
CA VAL A 141 -5.50 -12.77 8.83
C VAL A 141 -6.15 -12.05 7.65
N THR A 142 -7.47 -12.05 7.58
CA THR A 142 -8.24 -11.24 6.63
C THR A 142 -9.01 -10.15 7.37
N VAL A 143 -8.73 -8.90 7.05
CA VAL A 143 -9.45 -7.73 7.54
C VAL A 143 -10.57 -7.43 6.56
N ARG A 144 -11.82 -7.49 7.02
CA ARG A 144 -13.03 -7.29 6.22
C ARG A 144 -13.76 -6.02 6.62
N GLN A 145 -14.17 -5.22 5.63
CA GLN A 145 -14.92 -3.99 5.89
C GLN A 145 -15.73 -3.53 4.66
N TYR A 146 -16.59 -2.48 4.79
CA TYR A 146 -17.53 -2.03 3.75
C TYR A 146 -17.43 -0.54 3.43
N GLY A 147 -16.44 0.17 3.95
CA GLY A 147 -16.26 1.62 3.73
C GLY A 147 -15.77 2.30 5.01
N THR A 148 -14.46 2.30 5.21
CA THR A 148 -13.81 2.52 6.50
C THR A 148 -12.49 3.23 6.26
N LYS A 149 -12.02 3.99 7.25
CA LYS A 149 -10.66 4.54 7.28
C LYS A 149 -9.88 3.86 8.39
N PHE A 150 -8.77 3.25 8.03
CA PHE A 150 -7.94 2.50 8.97
C PHE A 150 -6.50 2.38 8.49
N SER A 151 -5.59 2.11 9.41
CA SER A 151 -4.21 1.73 9.12
C SER A 151 -3.93 0.31 9.57
N ILE A 152 -3.04 -0.35 8.83
CA ILE A 152 -2.47 -1.65 9.19
C ILE A 152 -0.96 -1.51 9.26
N ASN A 153 -0.36 -1.95 10.37
CA ASN A 153 1.06 -2.18 10.49
C ASN A 153 1.31 -3.67 10.74
N ALA A 154 1.84 -4.34 9.73
CA ALA A 154 2.13 -5.77 9.69
C ALA A 154 3.60 -6.06 9.39
N ARG A 155 4.50 -5.18 9.80
CA ARG A 155 5.96 -5.34 9.62
C ARG A 155 6.52 -6.54 10.41
N SER A 156 5.86 -6.90 11.50
CA SER A 156 6.18 -8.09 12.27
C SER A 156 5.17 -9.20 11.94
N PRO A 157 5.61 -10.38 11.47
CA PRO A 157 4.70 -11.50 11.19
C PRO A 157 3.90 -11.95 12.43
N GLN A 158 4.44 -11.74 13.63
CA GLN A 158 3.82 -12.15 14.89
C GLN A 158 2.89 -11.08 15.50
N ASN A 159 2.94 -9.85 14.98
CA ASN A 159 2.18 -8.74 15.54
C ASN A 159 1.65 -7.82 14.45
N THR A 160 0.38 -7.99 14.13
CA THR A 160 -0.33 -7.09 13.22
C THR A 160 -1.16 -6.11 14.05
N MET A 161 -0.86 -4.82 13.89
CA MET A 161 -1.60 -3.75 14.53
C MET A 161 -2.55 -3.10 13.53
N ILE A 162 -3.81 -2.96 13.90
CA ILE A 162 -4.84 -2.29 13.11
C ILE A 162 -5.39 -1.13 13.94
N VAL A 163 -5.38 0.07 13.37
CA VAL A 163 -5.95 1.26 13.98
C VAL A 163 -7.13 1.72 13.14
N LEU A 164 -8.31 1.68 13.73
CA LEU A 164 -9.56 2.14 13.12
C LEU A 164 -9.76 3.63 13.39
N GLU A 165 -9.97 4.43 12.35
CA GLU A 165 -10.30 5.85 12.48
C GLU A 165 -11.79 6.10 12.32
N GLU A 166 -12.45 5.40 11.40
CA GLU A 166 -13.88 5.60 11.08
C GLU A 166 -14.50 4.28 10.61
N GLY A 167 -15.69 3.95 11.12
CA GLY A 167 -16.50 2.82 10.69
C GLY A 167 -16.32 1.56 11.56
N SER A 168 -16.36 0.38 10.97
CA SER A 168 -16.20 -0.90 11.65
C SER A 168 -15.38 -1.88 10.83
N ILE A 169 -14.63 -2.75 11.50
CA ILE A 169 -13.76 -3.77 10.92
C ILE A 169 -14.10 -5.12 11.48
N GLY A 170 -14.26 -6.12 10.61
CA GLY A 170 -14.28 -7.54 10.98
C GLY A 170 -12.90 -8.16 10.70
N MET A 171 -12.41 -8.97 11.63
CA MET A 171 -11.21 -9.78 11.43
C MET A 171 -11.62 -11.24 11.32
N ILE A 172 -11.10 -11.92 10.29
CA ILE A 172 -11.29 -13.33 10.03
C ILE A 172 -9.91 -13.99 10.15
N SER A 173 -9.76 -14.85 11.16
CA SER A 173 -8.57 -15.71 11.31
C SER A 173 -8.88 -17.09 10.79
N PRO A 174 -7.90 -17.85 10.26
CA PRO A 174 -8.09 -19.25 9.86
C PRO A 174 -8.63 -20.16 10.99
N ASP A 175 -8.32 -19.81 12.24
CA ASP A 175 -8.61 -20.64 13.42
C ASP A 175 -9.70 -20.07 14.35
N GLU A 176 -10.29 -18.90 14.03
CA GLU A 176 -11.26 -18.23 14.91
C GLU A 176 -12.40 -17.56 14.13
N ASP A 177 -13.56 -17.47 14.78
CA ASP A 177 -14.73 -16.72 14.30
C ASP A 177 -14.44 -15.21 14.18
N VAL A 178 -15.23 -14.53 13.35
CA VAL A 178 -15.12 -13.10 13.05
C VAL A 178 -15.17 -12.26 14.33
N ARG A 179 -14.11 -11.52 14.65
CA ARG A 179 -14.10 -10.50 15.69
C ARG A 179 -14.40 -9.13 15.10
N MET A 180 -15.37 -8.41 15.65
CA MET A 180 -15.71 -7.05 15.23
C MET A 180 -15.01 -6.01 16.12
N LEU A 181 -14.40 -5.00 15.51
CA LEU A 181 -13.90 -3.78 16.15
C LEU A 181 -14.77 -2.61 15.68
N ASN A 182 -15.31 -1.84 16.61
CA ASN A 182 -16.13 -0.65 16.38
C ASN A 182 -15.46 0.58 16.98
#